data_21a0d1c64da9004f84613a76154c96f0
#
_entry.id   21a0d1c64da9004f84613a76154c96f0
#
_cell.length_a   1.000
_cell.length_b   1.000
_cell.length_c   1.000
_cell.angle_alpha   90.00
_cell.angle_beta   90.00
_cell.angle_gamma   90.00
#
_symmetry.space_group_name_H-M   'P 1'
#
loop_
_entity.id
_entity.type
_entity.pdbx_description
1 polymer ?
#
loop_
_entity_poly.entity_id
_entity_poly.type
_entity_poly.pdbx_seq_one_letter_code
_entity_poly.pdbx_strand_id
1 'polypeptide(L)'
;MKNSMKNLIVISTMLMGLFGIVRAEEATTTAPAVSISGEISTDLTFGDENTSTAPYLGVTLSGDNWVISTNLSDGLVNVEEAKYSWLINDNVSLTFGSQAEPYGLAWGLHRPSNNWFVSTPRDHSVTDGIGVNASVGGVGIDFLYGGGTEDYWGTRVSYELSGLGINSEIGLSVNSNEAQLLDVSVSSGIFETLFEYDLSEEADGAYWARGIVNPFGGVHFLVGYDSNEEVLYGVGYKCNENFHFSTEFSSEDDDDKDIVIRASYSF
;
A
#
# COMPACT_ATOMS: atom_id res chain seq x y z
N MET A 1 7.98 -25.01 -12.81
CA MET A 1 9.03 -25.31 -11.82
C MET A 1 10.44 -24.85 -12.20
N LYS A 2 10.94 -25.00 -13.44
CA LYS A 2 12.32 -24.61 -13.79
C LYS A 2 12.58 -23.07 -13.78
N ASN A 3 11.58 -22.24 -14.09
CA ASN A 3 11.75 -20.78 -14.10
C ASN A 3 11.66 -20.16 -12.68
N SER A 4 10.83 -20.73 -11.81
CA SER A 4 10.69 -20.31 -10.42
C SER A 4 12.00 -20.47 -9.61
N MET A 5 12.72 -21.57 -9.84
CA MET A 5 14.04 -21.79 -9.21
C MET A 5 15.12 -20.80 -9.68
N LYS A 6 15.07 -20.39 -10.96
CA LYS A 6 16.04 -19.40 -11.49
C LYS A 6 15.81 -18.01 -10.87
N ASN A 7 14.56 -17.60 -10.70
CA ASN A 7 14.21 -16.32 -10.09
C ASN A 7 14.60 -16.29 -8.60
N LEU A 8 14.39 -17.41 -7.88
CA LEU A 8 14.81 -17.54 -6.48
C LEU A 8 16.34 -17.44 -6.32
N ILE A 9 17.11 -18.01 -7.24
CA ILE A 9 18.57 -17.93 -7.25
C ILE A 9 19.05 -16.51 -7.52
N VAL A 10 18.43 -15.79 -8.45
CA VAL A 10 18.76 -14.39 -8.74
C VAL A 10 18.48 -13.50 -7.54
N ILE A 11 17.34 -13.64 -6.88
CA ILE A 11 16.98 -12.87 -5.68
C ILE A 11 17.93 -13.19 -4.53
N SER A 12 18.24 -14.47 -4.27
CA SER A 12 19.18 -14.84 -3.22
C SER A 12 20.60 -14.36 -3.51
N THR A 13 21.02 -14.32 -4.78
CA THR A 13 22.34 -13.81 -5.18
C THR A 13 22.40 -12.28 -5.06
N MET A 14 21.33 -11.56 -5.38
CA MET A 14 21.21 -10.11 -5.14
C MET A 14 21.22 -9.80 -3.64
N LEU A 15 20.45 -10.53 -2.83
CA LEU A 15 20.46 -10.35 -1.37
C LEU A 15 21.85 -10.64 -0.79
N MET A 16 22.50 -11.74 -1.17
CA MET A 16 23.85 -12.06 -0.68
C MET A 16 24.90 -11.04 -1.15
N GLY A 17 24.75 -10.49 -2.36
CA GLY A 17 25.60 -9.38 -2.84
C GLY A 17 25.44 -8.12 -2.00
N LEU A 18 24.23 -7.78 -1.62
CA LEU A 18 23.91 -6.64 -0.75
C LEU A 18 24.42 -6.83 0.68
N PHE A 19 24.28 -8.02 1.26
CA PHE A 19 24.87 -8.34 2.58
C PHE A 19 26.41 -8.36 2.56
N GLY A 20 27.04 -8.66 1.43
CA GLY A 20 28.49 -8.57 1.26
C GLY A 20 29.00 -7.13 1.23
N ILE A 21 28.22 -6.20 0.69
CA ILE A 21 28.56 -4.76 0.63
C ILE A 21 28.42 -4.09 2.02
N VAL A 22 27.46 -4.52 2.82
CA VAL A 22 27.23 -3.96 4.18
C VAL A 22 28.37 -4.33 5.15
N ARG A 23 29.23 -5.29 4.82
CA ARG A 23 30.34 -5.73 5.67
C ARG A 23 31.71 -5.15 5.29
N ALA A 24 31.78 -4.29 4.29
CA ALA A 24 33.04 -3.68 3.86
C ALA A 24 33.23 -2.31 4.52
N GLU A 25 34.03 -2.32 5.59
CA GLU A 25 34.85 -1.25 6.17
C GLU A 25 34.18 0.04 6.68
N GLU A 26 34.53 0.33 7.96
CA GLU A 26 34.60 1.68 8.56
C GLU A 26 35.51 2.61 7.74
N ALA A 27 35.08 3.02 6.56
CA ALA A 27 35.65 4.19 5.90
C ALA A 27 34.86 5.40 6.38
N THR A 28 35.52 6.34 7.05
CA THR A 28 35.04 7.64 7.51
C THR A 28 34.69 8.62 6.37
N THR A 29 34.04 8.15 5.35
CA THR A 29 33.28 8.96 4.39
C THR A 29 31.83 8.60 4.62
N THR A 30 31.00 9.57 4.93
CA THR A 30 29.54 9.44 4.99
C THR A 30 29.03 8.95 3.63
N ALA A 31 29.12 7.65 3.39
CA ALA A 31 28.41 7.04 2.28
C ALA A 31 26.90 7.29 2.54
N PRO A 32 26.13 7.64 1.51
CA PRO A 32 24.69 7.81 1.67
C PRO A 32 24.11 6.54 2.32
N ALA A 33 23.41 6.70 3.42
CA ALA A 33 22.85 5.59 4.16
C ALA A 33 21.81 4.89 3.26
N VAL A 34 22.07 3.63 2.94
CA VAL A 34 21.08 2.77 2.27
C VAL A 34 20.36 1.99 3.34
N SER A 35 19.04 2.11 3.40
CA SER A 35 18.21 1.28 4.25
C SER A 35 17.59 0.14 3.45
N ILE A 36 17.45 -0.99 4.12
CA ILE A 36 16.78 -2.18 3.60
C ILE A 36 15.67 -2.50 4.57
N SER A 37 14.47 -2.62 4.05
CA SER A 37 13.30 -3.10 4.78
C SER A 37 12.52 -4.08 3.93
N GLY A 38 11.64 -4.82 4.54
CA GLY A 38 10.81 -5.74 3.78
C GLY A 38 9.76 -6.40 4.64
N GLU A 39 8.96 -7.23 3.98
CA GLU A 39 7.90 -7.97 4.64
C GLU A 39 7.69 -9.32 3.96
N ILE A 40 7.28 -10.28 4.75
CA ILE A 40 6.87 -11.60 4.30
C ILE A 40 5.46 -11.81 4.84
N SER A 41 4.52 -12.16 3.97
CA SER A 41 3.19 -12.55 4.41
C SER A 41 2.69 -13.76 3.65
N THR A 42 1.67 -14.38 4.19
CA THR A 42 0.89 -15.40 3.50
C THR A 42 -0.57 -15.25 3.89
N ASP A 43 -1.42 -15.29 2.88
CA ASP A 43 -2.85 -15.31 3.04
C ASP A 43 -3.34 -16.73 2.73
N LEU A 44 -4.20 -17.26 3.60
CA LEU A 44 -4.92 -18.51 3.41
C LEU A 44 -6.39 -18.13 3.23
N THR A 45 -6.92 -18.34 2.04
CA THR A 45 -8.32 -18.07 1.73
C THR A 45 -9.08 -19.39 1.69
N PHE A 46 -10.19 -19.43 2.39
CA PHE A 46 -11.15 -20.53 2.41
C PHE A 46 -12.47 -20.02 1.85
N GLY A 47 -12.73 -20.30 0.60
CA GLY A 47 -14.03 -20.06 -0.05
C GLY A 47 -14.84 -21.35 -0.15
N ASP A 48 -16.07 -21.24 -0.57
CA ASP A 48 -17.03 -22.36 -0.62
C ASP A 48 -16.56 -23.49 -1.53
N GLU A 49 -15.84 -23.20 -2.62
CA GLU A 49 -15.40 -24.21 -3.59
C GLU A 49 -13.90 -24.51 -3.52
N ASN A 50 -13.08 -23.59 -3.00
CA ASN A 50 -11.62 -23.70 -3.09
C ASN A 50 -10.91 -23.14 -1.86
N THR A 51 -9.74 -23.71 -1.57
CA THR A 51 -8.76 -23.14 -0.64
C THR A 51 -7.54 -22.70 -1.43
N SER A 52 -7.13 -21.47 -1.26
CA SER A 52 -5.95 -20.92 -1.91
C SER A 52 -4.93 -20.37 -0.91
N THR A 53 -3.69 -20.21 -1.37
CA THR A 53 -2.61 -19.57 -0.61
C THR A 53 -1.94 -18.53 -1.47
N ALA A 54 -1.78 -17.31 -0.93
CA ALA A 54 -1.07 -16.23 -1.60
C ALA A 54 0.14 -15.80 -0.77
N PRO A 55 1.34 -16.35 -1.04
CA PRO A 55 2.56 -15.89 -0.41
C PRO A 55 3.03 -14.58 -1.03
N TYR A 56 3.49 -13.66 -0.19
CA TYR A 56 4.04 -12.38 -0.57
C TYR A 56 5.41 -12.17 0.09
N LEU A 57 6.36 -11.64 -0.67
CA LEU A 57 7.65 -11.18 -0.18
C LEU A 57 7.93 -9.82 -0.81
N GLY A 58 7.88 -8.77 -0.01
CA GLY A 58 8.25 -7.41 -0.39
C GLY A 58 9.64 -7.06 0.10
N VAL A 59 10.44 -6.37 -0.73
CA VAL A 59 11.74 -5.82 -0.35
C VAL A 59 11.83 -4.39 -0.86
N THR A 60 12.20 -3.49 0.04
CA THR A 60 12.42 -2.07 -0.26
C THR A 60 13.85 -1.69 0.05
N LEU A 61 14.51 -1.07 -0.91
CA LEU A 61 15.79 -0.40 -0.79
C LEU A 61 15.55 1.10 -0.89
N SER A 62 16.09 1.88 0.03
CA SER A 62 15.96 3.33 -0.04
C SER A 62 17.22 4.05 0.39
N GLY A 63 17.43 5.22 -0.16
CA GLY A 63 18.43 6.21 0.23
C GLY A 63 17.76 7.58 0.37
N ASP A 64 18.56 8.63 0.52
CA ASP A 64 18.07 9.98 0.82
C ASP A 64 17.01 10.48 -0.19
N ASN A 65 17.18 10.14 -1.47
CA ASN A 65 16.37 10.69 -2.55
C ASN A 65 15.82 9.62 -3.50
N TRP A 66 15.92 8.36 -3.18
CA TRP A 66 15.47 7.28 -4.04
C TRP A 66 14.89 6.12 -3.25
N VAL A 67 13.98 5.40 -3.89
CA VAL A 67 13.41 4.16 -3.39
C VAL A 67 13.27 3.17 -4.54
N ILE A 68 13.52 1.91 -4.26
CA ILE A 68 13.22 0.78 -5.12
C ILE A 68 12.49 -0.26 -4.27
N SER A 69 11.26 -0.55 -4.64
CA SER A 69 10.44 -1.59 -4.02
C SER A 69 10.08 -2.65 -5.03
N THR A 70 10.24 -3.88 -4.61
CA THR A 70 9.87 -5.04 -5.42
C THR A 70 9.09 -6.03 -4.58
N ASN A 71 8.18 -6.77 -5.20
CA ASN A 71 7.55 -7.92 -4.58
C ASN A 71 7.74 -9.18 -5.39
N LEU A 72 7.62 -10.30 -4.70
CA LEU A 72 7.49 -11.63 -5.26
C LEU A 72 6.11 -12.15 -4.85
N SER A 73 5.22 -12.25 -5.80
CA SER A 73 3.91 -12.87 -5.65
C SER A 73 3.66 -13.80 -6.84
N ASP A 74 2.98 -14.89 -6.62
CA ASP A 74 2.64 -15.91 -7.65
C ASP A 74 3.84 -16.39 -8.48
N GLY A 75 5.05 -16.36 -7.90
CA GLY A 75 6.29 -16.74 -8.56
C GLY A 75 6.84 -15.70 -9.54
N LEU A 76 6.29 -14.48 -9.56
CA LEU A 76 6.75 -13.35 -10.37
C LEU A 76 7.38 -12.29 -9.48
N VAL A 77 8.44 -11.65 -10.00
CA VAL A 77 9.02 -10.45 -9.40
C VAL A 77 8.41 -9.24 -10.08
N ASN A 78 7.76 -8.41 -9.30
CA ASN A 78 7.17 -7.17 -9.76
C ASN A 78 7.91 -5.99 -9.15
N VAL A 79 8.12 -4.94 -9.92
CA VAL A 79 8.59 -3.65 -9.41
C VAL A 79 7.34 -2.88 -8.97
N GLU A 80 7.22 -2.62 -7.69
CA GLU A 80 6.12 -1.81 -7.15
C GLU A 80 6.44 -0.32 -7.23
N GLU A 81 7.71 0.03 -7.06
CA GLU A 81 8.15 1.41 -7.10
C GLU A 81 9.64 1.46 -7.42
N ALA A 82 10.05 2.38 -8.29
CA ALA A 82 11.46 2.66 -8.58
C ALA A 82 11.58 4.13 -8.94
N LYS A 83 11.74 4.99 -7.94
CA LYS A 83 11.72 6.44 -8.16
C LYS A 83 12.90 7.16 -7.52
N TYR A 84 13.23 8.29 -8.11
CA TYR A 84 14.12 9.30 -7.58
C TYR A 84 13.31 10.56 -7.25
N SER A 85 13.56 11.17 -6.08
CA SER A 85 12.89 12.39 -5.61
C SER A 85 13.90 13.53 -5.53
N TRP A 86 13.61 14.63 -6.22
CA TRP A 86 14.41 15.85 -6.14
C TRP A 86 13.64 16.90 -5.34
N LEU A 87 14.13 17.21 -4.17
CA LEU A 87 13.58 18.23 -3.30
C LEU A 87 13.93 19.62 -3.84
N ILE A 88 12.92 20.38 -4.28
CA ILE A 88 13.08 21.76 -4.72
C ILE A 88 13.17 22.69 -3.51
N ASN A 89 12.32 22.44 -2.51
CA ASN A 89 12.31 23.10 -1.21
C ASN A 89 11.55 22.21 -0.21
N ASP A 90 11.40 22.64 1.02
CA ASP A 90 10.77 21.86 2.10
C ASP A 90 9.31 21.43 1.81
N ASN A 91 8.66 22.08 0.85
CA ASN A 91 7.25 21.86 0.55
C ASN A 91 7.01 21.28 -0.85
N VAL A 92 8.03 21.21 -1.71
CA VAL A 92 7.85 20.81 -3.12
C VAL A 92 8.95 19.85 -3.54
N SER A 93 8.57 18.73 -4.11
CA SER A 93 9.50 17.79 -4.76
C SER A 93 9.04 17.40 -6.16
N LEU A 94 10.01 17.06 -6.99
CA LEU A 94 9.80 16.37 -8.27
C LEU A 94 10.21 14.91 -8.11
N THR A 95 9.43 14.01 -8.68
CA THR A 95 9.71 12.58 -8.70
C THR A 95 9.84 12.07 -10.13
N PHE A 96 10.71 11.10 -10.34
CA PHE A 96 11.01 10.52 -11.65
C PHE A 96 11.09 9.00 -11.52
N GLY A 97 10.41 8.27 -12.40
CA GLY A 97 10.45 6.81 -12.43
C GLY A 97 9.11 6.16 -12.20
N SER A 98 9.15 4.89 -11.83
CA SER A 98 7.98 4.07 -11.54
C SER A 98 7.44 4.42 -10.17
N GLN A 99 6.22 4.91 -10.09
CA GLN A 99 5.62 5.43 -8.87
C GLN A 99 4.12 5.22 -8.84
N ALA A 100 3.57 5.17 -7.63
CA ALA A 100 2.14 5.02 -7.41
C ALA A 100 1.33 6.14 -8.07
N GLU A 101 0.23 5.79 -8.66
CA GLU A 101 -0.74 6.75 -9.16
C GLU A 101 -1.41 7.49 -7.99
N PRO A 102 -1.50 8.82 -8.04
CA PRO A 102 -2.11 9.63 -6.98
C PRO A 102 -3.65 9.53 -7.05
N TYR A 103 -4.19 8.36 -6.71
CA TYR A 103 -5.60 8.06 -6.82
C TYR A 103 -6.13 7.32 -5.60
N GLY A 104 -6.77 8.05 -4.68
CA GLY A 104 -7.38 7.54 -3.46
C GLY A 104 -6.41 6.94 -2.43
N LEU A 105 -6.90 5.98 -1.65
CA LEU A 105 -6.21 5.36 -0.52
C LEU A 105 -5.54 4.02 -0.85
N ALA A 106 -5.83 3.42 -2.01
CA ALA A 106 -5.41 2.06 -2.35
C ALA A 106 -3.90 1.82 -2.23
N TRP A 107 -3.08 2.78 -2.66
CA TRP A 107 -1.62 2.66 -2.56
C TRP A 107 -1.14 2.46 -1.12
N GLY A 108 -1.68 3.21 -0.17
CA GLY A 108 -1.30 3.08 1.24
C GLY A 108 -1.68 1.75 1.87
N LEU A 109 -2.64 1.04 1.28
CA LEU A 109 -3.22 -0.18 1.84
C LEU A 109 -2.73 -1.48 1.17
N HIS A 110 -1.99 -1.40 0.04
CA HIS A 110 -1.61 -2.60 -0.70
C HIS A 110 -0.59 -3.49 0.03
N ARG A 111 0.19 -2.94 0.96
CA ARG A 111 1.21 -3.70 1.70
C ARG A 111 0.68 -4.23 3.02
N PRO A 112 0.96 -5.50 3.36
CA PRO A 112 0.58 -6.08 4.64
C PRO A 112 1.11 -5.31 5.87
N SER A 113 2.27 -4.66 5.75
CA SER A 113 2.83 -3.82 6.82
C SER A 113 1.99 -2.56 7.12
N ASN A 114 1.29 -2.06 6.11
CA ASN A 114 0.44 -0.88 6.21
C ASN A 114 -1.03 -1.24 6.41
N ASN A 115 -1.41 -2.46 6.04
CA ASN A 115 -2.77 -2.95 6.13
C ASN A 115 -2.81 -4.29 6.87
N TRP A 116 -3.40 -4.31 8.04
CA TRP A 116 -3.52 -5.52 8.87
C TRP A 116 -4.51 -6.53 8.32
N PHE A 117 -5.41 -6.05 7.47
CA PHE A 117 -6.46 -6.83 6.85
C PHE A 117 -6.23 -6.89 5.34
N VAL A 118 -6.84 -7.88 4.69
CA VAL A 118 -6.66 -8.13 3.25
C VAL A 118 -7.44 -7.14 2.39
N SER A 119 -8.62 -6.74 2.87
CA SER A 119 -9.52 -5.87 2.10
C SER A 119 -8.91 -4.52 1.76
N THR A 120 -9.01 -4.16 0.51
CA THR A 120 -8.61 -2.86 -0.04
C THR A 120 -9.73 -2.31 -0.89
N PRO A 121 -9.85 -0.97 -1.04
CA PRO A 121 -10.93 -0.39 -1.84
C PRO A 121 -10.86 -0.78 -3.31
N ARG A 122 -9.67 -1.03 -3.82
CA ARG A 122 -9.38 -1.41 -5.20
C ARG A 122 -7.91 -1.80 -5.37
N ASP A 123 -7.56 -2.29 -6.54
CA ASP A 123 -6.17 -2.48 -6.92
C ASP A 123 -5.45 -1.12 -7.05
N HIS A 124 -4.19 -1.12 -6.64
CA HIS A 124 -3.31 0.02 -6.86
C HIS A 124 -2.65 -0.07 -8.23
N SER A 125 -2.34 1.08 -8.80
CA SER A 125 -1.62 1.18 -10.08
C SER A 125 -0.31 1.93 -9.91
N VAL A 126 0.66 1.56 -10.74
CA VAL A 126 1.99 2.16 -10.80
C VAL A 126 2.27 2.59 -12.23
N THR A 127 2.74 3.82 -12.39
CA THR A 127 3.03 4.41 -13.70
C THR A 127 4.44 4.97 -13.74
N ASP A 128 5.14 4.72 -14.85
CA ASP A 128 6.44 5.35 -15.14
C ASP A 128 6.22 6.79 -15.59
N GLY A 129 6.79 7.74 -14.86
CA GLY A 129 6.53 9.13 -15.18
C GLY A 129 7.30 10.15 -14.37
N ILE A 130 6.78 11.36 -14.43
CA ILE A 130 7.25 12.52 -13.67
C ILE A 130 6.14 12.97 -12.76
N GLY A 131 6.42 13.01 -11.47
CA GLY A 131 5.49 13.49 -10.45
C GLY A 131 5.90 14.83 -9.86
N VAL A 132 4.92 15.52 -9.32
CA VAL A 132 5.08 16.71 -8.49
C VAL A 132 4.31 16.47 -7.21
N ASN A 133 5.00 16.58 -6.07
CA ASN A 133 4.36 16.54 -4.76
C ASN A 133 4.56 17.91 -4.10
N ALA A 134 3.49 18.49 -3.58
CA ALA A 134 3.54 19.76 -2.86
C ALA A 134 2.67 19.69 -1.60
N SER A 135 3.14 20.33 -0.51
CA SER A 135 2.38 20.41 0.74
C SER A 135 2.53 21.79 1.36
N VAL A 136 1.43 22.50 1.57
CA VAL A 136 1.42 23.84 2.16
C VAL A 136 0.20 24.00 3.06
N GLY A 137 0.41 24.28 4.34
CA GLY A 137 -0.65 24.62 5.28
C GLY A 137 -1.73 23.56 5.45
N GLY A 138 -1.33 22.28 5.41
CA GLY A 138 -2.25 21.14 5.49
C GLY A 138 -2.86 20.73 4.15
N VAL A 139 -2.64 21.51 3.07
CA VAL A 139 -3.05 21.11 1.71
C VAL A 139 -1.92 20.31 1.08
N GLY A 140 -2.23 19.09 0.64
CA GLY A 140 -1.38 18.23 -0.18
C GLY A 140 -1.83 18.28 -1.64
N ILE A 141 -0.88 18.26 -2.56
CA ILE A 141 -1.13 18.15 -4.01
C ILE A 141 -0.13 17.14 -4.56
N ASP A 142 -0.64 16.07 -5.13
CA ASP A 142 0.13 15.08 -5.85
C ASP A 142 -0.32 15.08 -7.30
N PHE A 143 0.62 15.16 -8.20
CA PHE A 143 0.41 15.09 -9.65
C PHE A 143 1.39 14.11 -10.26
N LEU A 144 0.93 13.30 -11.18
CA LEU A 144 1.75 12.38 -11.96
C LEU A 144 1.37 12.50 -13.44
N TYR A 145 2.37 12.62 -14.28
CA TYR A 145 2.26 12.44 -15.72
C TYR A 145 3.19 11.32 -16.16
N GLY A 146 2.65 10.33 -16.80
CA GLY A 146 3.39 9.16 -17.27
C GLY A 146 3.05 8.81 -18.69
N GLY A 147 3.96 8.11 -19.36
CA GLY A 147 3.78 7.59 -20.70
C GLY A 147 4.13 6.11 -20.71
N GLY A 148 3.19 5.31 -21.15
CA GLY A 148 3.37 3.89 -21.43
C GLY A 148 2.83 3.60 -22.81
N THR A 149 1.94 2.63 -22.94
CA THR A 149 1.15 2.39 -24.15
C THR A 149 0.09 3.46 -24.38
N GLU A 150 -0.33 4.15 -23.31
CA GLU A 150 -1.25 5.28 -23.31
C GLU A 150 -0.72 6.37 -22.38
N ASP A 151 -0.96 7.64 -22.72
CA ASP A 151 -0.59 8.75 -21.86
C ASP A 151 -1.50 8.77 -20.62
N TYR A 152 -0.88 8.75 -19.46
CA TYR A 152 -1.56 8.85 -18.16
C TYR A 152 -1.27 10.20 -17.52
N TRP A 153 -2.27 10.80 -16.93
CA TRP A 153 -2.10 11.81 -15.90
C TRP A 153 -3.08 11.59 -14.77
N GLY A 154 -2.63 11.87 -13.55
CA GLY A 154 -3.47 11.80 -12.36
C GLY A 154 -3.10 12.91 -11.38
N THR A 155 -4.05 13.33 -10.60
CA THR A 155 -3.83 14.29 -9.51
C THR A 155 -4.72 13.95 -8.33
N ARG A 156 -4.17 14.13 -7.14
CA ARG A 156 -4.91 14.11 -5.88
C ARG A 156 -4.64 15.41 -5.13
N VAL A 157 -5.69 16.04 -4.68
CA VAL A 157 -5.62 17.18 -3.75
C VAL A 157 -6.18 16.71 -2.43
N SER A 158 -5.43 16.87 -1.36
CA SER A 158 -5.86 16.49 -0.02
C SER A 158 -5.78 17.66 0.96
N TYR A 159 -6.54 17.56 2.02
CA TYR A 159 -6.49 18.49 3.14
C TYR A 159 -6.47 17.75 4.46
N GLU A 160 -5.40 17.98 5.22
CA GLU A 160 -5.21 17.42 6.55
C GLU A 160 -5.83 18.32 7.62
N LEU A 161 -6.64 17.70 8.47
CA LEU A 161 -7.22 18.30 9.67
C LEU A 161 -6.71 17.55 10.88
N SER A 162 -5.93 18.21 11.73
CA SER A 162 -5.45 17.64 12.97
C SER A 162 -5.88 18.50 14.16
N GLY A 163 -6.34 17.86 15.23
CA GLY A 163 -6.68 18.54 16.47
C GLY A 163 -7.39 17.62 17.45
N LEU A 164 -7.30 17.91 18.74
CA LEU A 164 -7.96 17.17 19.83
C LEU A 164 -7.67 15.66 19.83
N GLY A 165 -6.51 15.23 19.31
CA GLY A 165 -6.14 13.81 19.21
C GLY A 165 -6.82 13.05 18.08
N ILE A 166 -7.41 13.76 17.13
CA ILE A 166 -7.98 13.22 15.88
C ILE A 166 -7.14 13.75 14.72
N ASN A 167 -6.75 12.88 13.84
CA ASN A 167 -6.17 13.20 12.54
C ASN A 167 -7.18 12.79 11.46
N SER A 168 -7.45 13.66 10.54
CA SER A 168 -8.31 13.37 9.40
C SER A 168 -7.73 13.96 8.13
N GLU A 169 -7.96 13.29 7.01
CA GLU A 169 -7.62 13.78 5.69
C GLU A 169 -8.82 13.57 4.78
N ILE A 170 -9.07 14.56 3.93
CA ILE A 170 -10.04 14.48 2.83
C ILE A 170 -9.25 14.66 1.56
N GLY A 171 -9.42 13.77 0.60
CA GLY A 171 -8.79 13.80 -0.71
C GLY A 171 -9.81 13.81 -1.84
N LEU A 172 -9.44 14.45 -2.94
CA LEU A 172 -10.14 14.39 -4.21
C LEU A 172 -9.13 14.04 -5.29
N SER A 173 -9.39 12.97 -6.01
CA SER A 173 -8.54 12.48 -7.08
C SER A 173 -9.26 12.55 -8.43
N VAL A 174 -8.50 12.85 -9.49
CA VAL A 174 -8.97 12.84 -10.88
C VAL A 174 -7.84 12.30 -11.76
N ASN A 175 -8.16 11.52 -12.77
CA ASN A 175 -7.18 11.00 -13.72
C ASN A 175 -7.62 11.12 -15.17
N SER A 176 -6.72 10.75 -16.12
CA SER A 176 -6.94 10.81 -17.56
C SER A 176 -8.07 9.91 -18.08
N ASN A 177 -8.51 8.95 -17.30
CA ASN A 177 -9.63 8.06 -17.63
C ASN A 177 -10.98 8.63 -17.16
N GLU A 178 -11.02 9.94 -16.86
CA GLU A 178 -12.21 10.64 -16.36
C GLU A 178 -12.72 10.11 -15.01
N ALA A 179 -11.97 9.22 -14.38
CA ALA A 179 -12.31 8.72 -13.07
C ALA A 179 -12.10 9.80 -12.01
N GLN A 180 -13.05 9.93 -11.10
CA GLN A 180 -13.06 10.90 -10.02
C GLN A 180 -13.35 10.17 -8.71
N LEU A 181 -12.56 10.44 -7.68
CA LEU A 181 -12.68 9.78 -6.41
C LEU A 181 -12.62 10.77 -5.25
N LEU A 182 -13.54 10.64 -4.32
CA LEU A 182 -13.48 11.27 -3.01
C LEU A 182 -13.00 10.24 -2.00
N ASP A 183 -11.98 10.58 -1.23
CA ASP A 183 -11.50 9.74 -0.13
C ASP A 183 -11.48 10.51 1.20
N VAL A 184 -11.68 9.78 2.29
CA VAL A 184 -11.63 10.31 3.65
C VAL A 184 -10.95 9.31 4.56
N SER A 185 -9.96 9.77 5.31
CA SER A 185 -9.38 9.01 6.41
C SER A 185 -9.56 9.76 7.73
N VAL A 186 -9.91 9.03 8.79
CA VAL A 186 -9.99 9.58 10.14
C VAL A 186 -9.33 8.60 11.08
N SER A 187 -8.38 9.08 11.90
CA SER A 187 -7.73 8.26 12.90
C SER A 187 -7.67 8.94 14.26
N SER A 188 -7.80 8.16 15.31
CA SER A 188 -7.53 8.54 16.68
C SER A 188 -6.78 7.40 17.38
N GLY A 189 -6.37 7.56 18.63
CA GLY A 189 -5.59 6.53 19.33
C GLY A 189 -6.22 5.14 19.40
N ILE A 190 -7.52 5.01 19.22
CA ILE A 190 -8.26 3.74 19.36
C ILE A 190 -9.05 3.34 18.10
N PHE A 191 -9.22 4.19 17.13
CA PHE A 191 -9.95 3.85 15.92
C PHE A 191 -9.36 4.51 14.68
N GLU A 192 -9.58 3.87 13.54
CA GLU A 192 -9.30 4.35 12.20
C GLU A 192 -10.53 4.09 11.33
N THR A 193 -10.89 5.07 10.51
CA THR A 193 -11.96 4.91 9.52
C THR A 193 -11.44 5.39 8.17
N LEU A 194 -11.68 4.60 7.15
CA LEU A 194 -11.34 4.89 5.76
C LEU A 194 -12.61 4.80 4.94
N PHE A 195 -12.75 5.71 4.00
CA PHE A 195 -13.89 5.78 3.09
C PHE A 195 -13.44 6.26 1.72
N GLU A 196 -13.92 5.62 0.67
CA GLU A 196 -13.80 6.06 -0.71
C GLU A 196 -15.16 6.05 -1.40
N TYR A 197 -15.37 7.03 -2.26
CA TYR A 197 -16.57 7.15 -3.08
C TYR A 197 -16.17 7.53 -4.51
N ASP A 198 -16.54 6.69 -5.46
CA ASP A 198 -16.31 6.94 -6.86
C ASP A 198 -17.40 7.86 -7.42
N LEU A 199 -16.98 9.01 -7.93
CA LEU A 199 -17.83 10.07 -8.47
C LEU A 199 -17.98 9.96 -9.99
N SER A 200 -17.28 9.02 -10.65
CA SER A 200 -17.37 8.84 -12.09
C SER A 200 -18.75 8.34 -12.52
N GLU A 201 -19.18 8.74 -13.71
CA GLU A 201 -20.50 8.36 -14.23
C GLU A 201 -20.64 6.85 -14.44
N GLU A 202 -19.53 6.18 -14.75
CA GLU A 202 -19.49 4.73 -15.02
C GLU A 202 -19.58 3.88 -13.75
N ALA A 203 -19.18 4.41 -12.61
CA ALA A 203 -19.14 3.68 -11.34
C ALA A 203 -20.49 3.61 -10.61
N ASP A 204 -21.52 4.31 -11.12
CA ASP A 204 -22.87 4.37 -10.52
C ASP A 204 -22.87 4.63 -9.00
N GLY A 205 -21.88 5.42 -8.54
CA GLY A 205 -21.75 5.78 -7.14
C GLY A 205 -21.14 4.68 -6.26
N ALA A 206 -20.22 3.88 -6.79
CA ALA A 206 -19.50 2.86 -6.04
C ALA A 206 -18.78 3.46 -4.82
N TYR A 207 -18.87 2.78 -3.68
CA TYR A 207 -18.21 3.21 -2.44
C TYR A 207 -17.62 2.03 -1.69
N TRP A 208 -16.65 2.33 -0.84
CA TRP A 208 -16.02 1.41 0.07
C TRP A 208 -15.76 2.11 1.41
N ALA A 209 -16.07 1.45 2.50
CA ALA A 209 -15.90 1.98 3.85
C ALA A 209 -15.33 0.92 4.79
N ARG A 210 -14.39 1.33 5.64
CA ARG A 210 -13.76 0.47 6.65
C ARG A 210 -13.56 1.20 7.96
N GLY A 211 -13.87 0.53 9.07
CA GLY A 211 -13.54 0.95 10.42
C GLY A 211 -12.70 -0.09 11.13
N ILE A 212 -11.61 0.35 11.78
CA ILE A 212 -10.76 -0.47 12.63
C ILE A 212 -10.79 0.11 14.04
N VAL A 213 -11.00 -0.74 15.03
CA VAL A 213 -10.98 -0.36 16.46
C VAL A 213 -9.90 -1.12 17.18
N ASN A 214 -9.03 -0.38 17.89
CA ASN A 214 -7.88 -0.88 18.64
C ASN A 214 -8.11 -0.71 20.16
N PRO A 215 -8.97 -1.49 20.80
CA PRO A 215 -9.42 -1.21 22.17
C PRO A 215 -8.34 -1.47 23.23
N PHE A 216 -7.42 -2.40 22.99
CA PHE A 216 -6.35 -2.75 23.92
C PHE A 216 -5.24 -3.59 23.26
N GLY A 217 -4.01 -3.42 23.72
CA GLY A 217 -2.81 -4.27 23.60
C GLY A 217 -2.68 -5.14 22.37
N GLY A 218 -2.64 -4.54 21.16
CA GLY A 218 -2.37 -5.27 19.93
C GLY A 218 -3.57 -5.97 19.29
N VAL A 219 -4.76 -5.93 19.89
CA VAL A 219 -5.98 -6.48 19.29
C VAL A 219 -6.68 -5.43 18.46
N HIS A 220 -7.09 -5.80 17.24
CA HIS A 220 -7.77 -4.94 16.28
C HIS A 220 -9.04 -5.63 15.80
N PHE A 221 -10.11 -4.86 15.69
CA PHE A 221 -11.37 -5.31 15.10
C PHE A 221 -11.65 -4.52 13.83
N LEU A 222 -12.09 -5.22 12.80
CA LEU A 222 -12.47 -4.67 11.51
C LEU A 222 -13.98 -4.78 11.32
N VAL A 223 -14.56 -3.73 10.76
CA VAL A 223 -15.87 -3.75 10.10
C VAL A 223 -15.76 -2.95 8.81
N GLY A 224 -16.25 -3.48 7.72
CA GLY A 224 -16.30 -2.80 6.42
C GLY A 224 -17.58 -3.10 5.68
N TYR A 225 -17.85 -2.27 4.68
CA TYR A 225 -18.98 -2.41 3.78
C TYR A 225 -18.71 -1.69 2.46
N ASP A 226 -19.17 -2.25 1.36
CA ASP A 226 -19.03 -1.64 0.05
C ASP A 226 -20.35 -1.58 -0.74
N SER A 227 -20.30 -0.99 -1.94
CA SER A 227 -21.45 -0.84 -2.83
C SER A 227 -21.94 -2.15 -3.46
N ASN A 228 -21.17 -3.22 -3.38
CA ASN A 228 -21.58 -4.56 -3.82
C ASN A 228 -22.34 -5.32 -2.73
N GLU A 229 -22.71 -4.61 -1.64
CA GLU A 229 -23.36 -5.19 -0.46
C GLU A 229 -22.43 -6.18 0.30
N GLU A 230 -21.14 -6.19 0.01
CA GLU A 230 -20.17 -6.99 0.74
C GLU A 230 -19.99 -6.45 2.16
N VAL A 231 -20.19 -7.29 3.14
CA VAL A 231 -19.92 -7.01 4.55
C VAL A 231 -18.60 -7.66 4.94
N LEU A 232 -17.70 -6.84 5.46
CA LEU A 232 -16.40 -7.27 5.95
C LEU A 232 -16.38 -7.19 7.47
N TYR A 233 -15.85 -8.19 8.13
CA TYR A 233 -15.54 -8.13 9.56
C TYR A 233 -14.32 -8.99 9.87
N GLY A 234 -13.54 -8.55 10.84
CA GLY A 234 -12.30 -9.25 11.14
C GLY A 234 -11.75 -8.97 12.52
N VAL A 235 -10.78 -9.77 12.88
CA VAL A 235 -9.98 -9.59 14.08
C VAL A 235 -8.51 -9.78 13.75
N GLY A 236 -7.67 -8.88 14.26
CA GLY A 236 -6.22 -8.94 14.12
C GLY A 236 -5.54 -8.90 15.48
N TYR A 237 -4.34 -9.44 15.54
CA TYR A 237 -3.49 -9.41 16.72
C TYR A 237 -2.03 -9.12 16.35
N LYS A 238 -1.49 -8.03 16.88
CA LYS A 238 -0.09 -7.66 16.78
C LYS A 238 0.69 -8.34 17.91
N CYS A 239 1.43 -9.40 17.58
CA CYS A 239 2.23 -10.15 18.55
C CYS A 239 3.44 -9.33 19.06
N ASN A 240 4.07 -8.57 18.17
CA ASN A 240 5.17 -7.64 18.43
C ASN A 240 5.26 -6.60 17.32
N GLU A 241 6.28 -5.75 17.31
CA GLU A 241 6.44 -4.68 16.30
C GLU A 241 6.52 -5.21 14.86
N ASN A 242 6.99 -6.42 14.70
CA ASN A 242 7.29 -7.01 13.40
C ASN A 242 6.30 -8.07 12.94
N PHE A 243 5.53 -8.67 13.84
CA PHE A 243 4.70 -9.83 13.53
C PHE A 243 3.25 -9.65 13.94
N HIS A 244 2.35 -9.89 12.99
CA HIS A 244 0.92 -9.84 13.23
C HIS A 244 0.15 -10.97 12.52
N PHE A 245 -1.04 -11.25 13.03
CA PHE A 245 -2.05 -12.12 12.47
C PHE A 245 -3.35 -11.37 12.29
N SER A 246 -4.09 -11.72 11.26
CA SER A 246 -5.49 -11.31 11.13
C SER A 246 -6.35 -12.43 10.54
N THR A 247 -7.63 -12.35 10.82
CA THR A 247 -8.66 -13.13 10.14
C THR A 247 -9.73 -12.17 9.69
N GLU A 248 -10.08 -12.25 8.43
CA GLU A 248 -11.12 -11.45 7.79
C GLU A 248 -12.18 -12.36 7.21
N PHE A 249 -13.41 -11.98 7.36
CA PHE A 249 -14.57 -12.64 6.81
C PHE A 249 -15.23 -11.68 5.85
N SER A 250 -15.45 -12.11 4.63
CA SER A 250 -16.27 -11.39 3.67
C SER A 250 -17.55 -12.19 3.40
N SER A 251 -18.60 -11.49 3.10
CA SER A 251 -19.90 -12.07 2.74
C SER A 251 -20.48 -11.20 1.64
N GLU A 252 -20.40 -11.68 0.42
CA GLU A 252 -21.06 -11.16 -0.75
C GLU A 252 -22.27 -12.05 -1.01
N ASP A 253 -23.48 -11.55 -0.88
CA ASP A 253 -24.72 -12.31 -0.92
C ASP A 253 -24.76 -13.58 -0.02
N ASP A 254 -25.93 -14.22 0.13
CA ASP A 254 -26.14 -15.34 1.08
C ASP A 254 -25.32 -16.62 0.80
N ASP A 255 -24.67 -16.74 -0.35
CA ASP A 255 -24.07 -17.97 -0.83
C ASP A 255 -22.53 -17.99 -0.91
N ASP A 256 -21.84 -16.82 -1.01
CA ASP A 256 -20.39 -16.79 -1.11
C ASP A 256 -19.75 -16.16 0.15
N LYS A 257 -19.12 -17.01 0.95
CA LYS A 257 -18.43 -16.60 2.18
C LYS A 257 -16.96 -16.95 2.09
N ASP A 258 -16.13 -15.92 2.12
CA ASP A 258 -14.69 -16.08 2.18
C ASP A 258 -14.15 -15.83 3.59
N ILE A 259 -13.24 -16.68 3.99
CA ILE A 259 -12.43 -16.50 5.20
C ILE A 259 -10.99 -16.37 4.77
N VAL A 260 -10.38 -15.24 5.08
CA VAL A 260 -8.96 -15.03 4.83
C VAL A 260 -8.21 -14.97 6.16
N ILE A 261 -7.16 -15.76 6.28
CA ILE A 261 -6.23 -15.70 7.42
C ILE A 261 -4.90 -15.21 6.90
N ARG A 262 -4.44 -14.07 7.44
CA ARG A 262 -3.13 -13.48 7.12
C ARG A 262 -2.16 -13.66 8.28
N ALA A 263 -0.94 -14.05 7.97
CA ALA A 263 0.21 -13.92 8.84
C ALA A 263 1.28 -13.09 8.14
N SER A 264 1.83 -12.07 8.80
CA SER A 264 2.88 -11.26 8.20
C SER A 264 3.98 -10.88 9.18
N TYR A 265 5.18 -10.69 8.64
CA TYR A 265 6.38 -10.31 9.34
C TYR A 265 7.13 -9.22 8.56
N SER A 266 7.42 -8.10 9.23
CA SER A 266 8.19 -6.98 8.67
C SER A 266 9.60 -6.95 9.28
N PHE A 267 10.62 -6.53 8.51
CA PHE A 267 12.02 -6.46 8.94
C PHE A 267 12.75 -5.22 8.41
#